data_d3ca94bef2dd48c7bcaeceeb1a954282
#
_entry.id   d3ca94bef2dd48c7bcaeceeb1a954282
#
_cell.length_a   1.000
_cell.length_b   1.000
_cell.length_c   1.000
_cell.angle_alpha   90.00
_cell.angle_beta   90.00
_cell.angle_gamma   90.00
#
_symmetry.space_group_name_H-M   'P 1'
#
loop_
_entity.id
_entity.type
_entity.pdbx_description
1 polymer ?
#
loop_
_entity_poly.entity_id
_entity_poly.type
_entity_poly.pdbx_seq_one_letter_code
_entity_poly.pdbx_strand_id
1 'polypeptide(L)'
;MLVHLHVKNLALIDEIEVEFGPGLNILTGETGAGKSILLGSMQLILGGKTSRSMIRENAPYALVELLFQVENTKAKEALAALDIYPEDGQILMSRKIMDGRSINKINGETSTVSQMKAAAACLLDIHGQHEHQSLLYEEKQLEILDAYGREKIFPEKEKVKAAYQEYKKCQAELKSLDMDEEQKNREMAFLEFEINEIEKASLVPGEDEELEKQYRKLSNGRRIIDSLQSAHALTGYDGQGAGEAVGEALRELSRVTEYDEQLESLSQTLSEVDGLLNDFNRELSSYMDDMTFDESVFYETEHRLDLLNGLKAKYGQRIEEIQEYQKKQQEKLNKLQKYEEIFEAAREELKKAEKQLETACSRLSEIRKEYSHQLKKKVIQGLKDLNFLDVQFAITFSRRSSFTENGYDEIQYEISTNPGESLKPLGKIVSGGELSRIMLALKAILADRDQIETLIFDEIDTGISGRTAQKVSEKMAVIGHHHQVLCITHLPQIAAMADSHFEIEKQVEGTKTTTQIHPLDEEASIRELARLLGGAQITGAVLENAREMKKLARECKA
;
A
#
# COMPACT_ATOMS: atom_id res chain seq x y z
N MET A 1 -21.11 -10.61 -10.72
CA MET A 1 -22.51 -10.17 -10.87
C MET A 1 -23.28 -10.32 -9.56
N LEU A 2 -24.32 -9.49 -9.31
CA LEU A 2 -25.17 -9.59 -8.12
C LEU A 2 -26.10 -10.79 -8.26
N VAL A 3 -26.01 -11.75 -7.34
CA VAL A 3 -26.84 -12.98 -7.39
C VAL A 3 -28.03 -12.86 -6.46
N HIS A 4 -27.81 -12.34 -5.25
CA HIS A 4 -28.86 -12.32 -4.24
C HIS A 4 -28.86 -11.01 -3.45
N LEU A 5 -30.03 -10.50 -3.16
CA LEU A 5 -30.28 -9.37 -2.28
C LEU A 5 -31.20 -9.82 -1.15
N HIS A 6 -30.79 -9.62 0.08
CA HIS A 6 -31.61 -9.80 1.27
C HIS A 6 -31.72 -8.48 2.03
N VAL A 7 -32.92 -8.06 2.31
CA VAL A 7 -33.23 -6.84 3.07
C VAL A 7 -34.22 -7.18 4.18
N LYS A 8 -33.90 -6.79 5.41
CA LYS A 8 -34.75 -7.03 6.58
C LYS A 8 -34.90 -5.76 7.43
N ASN A 9 -36.13 -5.48 7.83
CA ASN A 9 -36.51 -4.37 8.71
C ASN A 9 -36.05 -2.98 8.23
N LEU A 10 -36.07 -2.73 6.93
CA LEU A 10 -35.66 -1.45 6.35
C LEU A 10 -36.88 -0.67 5.87
N ALA A 11 -37.17 0.46 6.48
CA ALA A 11 -38.31 1.33 6.18
C ALA A 11 -39.63 0.56 6.07
N LEU A 12 -40.24 0.41 4.90
CA LEU A 12 -41.47 -0.34 4.66
C LEU A 12 -41.24 -1.83 4.39
N ILE A 13 -39.98 -2.25 4.28
CA ILE A 13 -39.63 -3.66 4.06
C ILE A 13 -39.58 -4.39 5.40
N ASP A 14 -40.31 -5.47 5.51
CA ASP A 14 -40.22 -6.41 6.63
C ASP A 14 -39.06 -7.38 6.35
N GLU A 15 -39.21 -8.21 5.34
CA GLU A 15 -38.19 -9.09 4.84
C GLU A 15 -38.39 -9.32 3.34
N ILE A 16 -37.36 -9.16 2.53
CA ILE A 16 -37.37 -9.40 1.11
C ILE A 16 -36.09 -10.15 0.73
N GLU A 17 -36.25 -11.19 -0.06
CA GLU A 17 -35.18 -11.91 -0.73
C GLU A 17 -35.44 -11.90 -2.24
N VAL A 18 -34.40 -11.54 -3.01
CA VAL A 18 -34.49 -11.50 -4.48
C VAL A 18 -33.26 -12.17 -5.09
N GLU A 19 -33.49 -13.12 -5.96
CA GLU A 19 -32.45 -13.72 -6.80
C GLU A 19 -32.45 -13.07 -8.18
N PHE A 20 -31.31 -12.50 -8.58
CA PHE A 20 -31.15 -11.87 -9.89
C PHE A 20 -30.45 -12.80 -10.87
N GLY A 21 -30.92 -12.81 -12.11
CA GLY A 21 -30.30 -13.54 -13.22
C GLY A 21 -29.25 -12.71 -13.98
N PRO A 22 -28.55 -13.33 -14.91
CA PRO A 22 -27.73 -12.61 -15.90
C PRO A 22 -28.60 -11.78 -16.84
N GLY A 23 -27.98 -10.85 -17.58
CA GLY A 23 -28.67 -10.01 -18.55
C GLY A 23 -29.51 -8.91 -17.90
N LEU A 24 -30.69 -8.64 -18.50
CA LEU A 24 -31.54 -7.50 -18.16
C LEU A 24 -32.60 -7.89 -17.12
N ASN A 25 -32.42 -7.47 -15.88
CA ASN A 25 -33.35 -7.64 -14.77
C ASN A 25 -34.19 -6.36 -14.62
N ILE A 26 -35.47 -6.45 -14.90
CA ILE A 26 -36.40 -5.32 -14.84
C ILE A 26 -37.34 -5.47 -13.66
N LEU A 27 -37.47 -4.38 -12.91
CA LEU A 27 -38.37 -4.27 -11.79
C LEU A 27 -39.47 -3.25 -12.12
N THR A 28 -40.73 -3.72 -12.18
CA THR A 28 -41.91 -2.89 -12.36
C THR A 28 -42.72 -2.80 -11.07
N GLY A 29 -43.70 -1.96 -11.01
CA GLY A 29 -44.61 -1.83 -9.88
C GLY A 29 -45.15 -0.41 -9.73
N GLU A 30 -46.09 -0.21 -8.82
CA GLU A 30 -46.69 1.10 -8.57
C GLU A 30 -45.67 2.11 -8.04
N THR A 31 -45.84 3.38 -8.45
CA THR A 31 -44.98 4.49 -8.03
C THR A 31 -45.02 4.72 -6.53
N GLY A 32 -43.87 4.77 -5.89
CA GLY A 32 -43.76 5.10 -4.48
C GLY A 32 -42.59 4.38 -3.77
N ALA A 33 -42.64 4.39 -2.44
CA ALA A 33 -41.51 4.04 -1.57
C ALA A 33 -40.80 2.70 -1.81
N GLY A 34 -41.42 1.69 -2.45
CA GLY A 34 -40.83 0.37 -2.65
C GLY A 34 -39.60 0.39 -3.58
N LYS A 35 -39.69 1.09 -4.70
CA LYS A 35 -38.59 1.23 -5.69
C LYS A 35 -37.40 1.96 -5.09
N SER A 36 -37.65 3.11 -4.46
CA SER A 36 -36.59 3.93 -3.82
C SER A 36 -35.98 3.23 -2.61
N ILE A 37 -36.73 2.38 -1.89
CA ILE A 37 -36.20 1.63 -0.75
C ILE A 37 -35.25 0.53 -1.23
N LEU A 38 -35.59 -0.16 -2.32
CA LEU A 38 -34.71 -1.18 -2.90
C LEU A 38 -33.36 -0.59 -3.32
N LEU A 39 -33.39 0.50 -4.09
CA LEU A 39 -32.17 1.21 -4.48
C LEU A 39 -31.42 1.77 -3.26
N GLY A 40 -32.16 2.37 -2.33
CA GLY A 40 -31.59 2.86 -1.07
C GLY A 40 -30.92 1.76 -0.26
N SER A 41 -31.44 0.51 -0.31
CA SER A 41 -30.80 -0.64 0.34
C SER A 41 -29.45 -0.97 -0.29
N MET A 42 -29.35 -1.00 -1.63
CA MET A 42 -28.09 -1.21 -2.34
C MET A 42 -27.09 -0.05 -2.09
N GLN A 43 -27.59 1.18 -2.05
CA GLN A 43 -26.81 2.37 -1.72
C GLN A 43 -26.20 2.32 -0.31
N LEU A 44 -26.90 1.71 0.64
CA LEU A 44 -26.33 1.50 1.98
C LEU A 44 -25.05 0.66 1.95
N ILE A 45 -24.99 -0.38 1.11
CA ILE A 45 -23.77 -1.18 0.93
C ILE A 45 -22.65 -0.36 0.29
N LEU A 46 -22.99 0.57 -0.62
CA LEU A 46 -22.02 1.52 -1.20
C LEU A 46 -21.50 2.61 -0.23
N GLY A 47 -21.85 2.51 1.05
CA GLY A 47 -21.41 3.45 2.08
C GLY A 47 -22.34 4.64 2.31
N GLY A 48 -23.59 4.55 1.83
CA GLY A 48 -24.61 5.57 2.04
C GLY A 48 -24.80 5.91 3.53
N LYS A 49 -25.24 7.15 3.81
CA LYS A 49 -25.49 7.60 5.18
C LYS A 49 -26.61 6.80 5.82
N THR A 50 -26.43 6.39 7.05
CA THR A 50 -27.43 5.67 7.84
C THR A 50 -28.13 6.62 8.82
N SER A 51 -29.45 6.45 8.98
CA SER A 51 -30.22 7.15 10.00
C SER A 51 -31.14 6.17 10.74
N ARG A 52 -31.53 6.51 11.96
CA ARG A 52 -32.50 5.71 12.74
C ARG A 52 -33.85 5.58 12.02
N SER A 53 -34.24 6.60 11.26
CA SER A 53 -35.48 6.60 10.47
C SER A 53 -35.54 5.55 9.36
N MET A 54 -34.41 4.93 9.02
CA MET A 54 -34.35 3.82 8.06
C MET A 54 -34.71 2.48 8.68
N ILE A 55 -34.62 2.36 10.02
CA ILE A 55 -35.00 1.14 10.72
C ILE A 55 -36.53 1.14 10.83
N ARG A 56 -37.14 0.00 10.45
CA ARG A 56 -38.58 -0.20 10.58
C ARG A 56 -39.04 0.04 12.01
N GLU A 57 -40.21 0.63 12.17
CA GLU A 57 -40.81 0.92 13.48
C GLU A 57 -40.92 -0.39 14.29
N ASN A 58 -40.52 -0.35 15.55
CA ASN A 58 -40.45 -1.47 16.49
C ASN A 58 -39.42 -2.57 16.16
N ALA A 59 -38.57 -2.39 15.16
CA ALA A 59 -37.49 -3.33 14.88
C ALA A 59 -36.19 -2.94 15.62
N PRO A 60 -35.40 -3.90 16.12
CA PRO A 60 -34.15 -3.62 16.83
C PRO A 60 -33.00 -3.26 15.89
N TYR A 61 -33.07 -3.62 14.62
CA TYR A 61 -32.09 -3.36 13.60
C TYR A 61 -32.67 -3.45 12.18
N ALA A 62 -32.00 -2.84 11.21
CA ALA A 62 -32.18 -3.14 9.79
C ALA A 62 -30.95 -3.86 9.26
N LEU A 63 -31.14 -4.77 8.29
CA LEU A 63 -30.09 -5.55 7.66
C LEU A 63 -30.21 -5.45 6.13
N VAL A 64 -29.10 -5.27 5.46
CA VAL A 64 -28.98 -5.40 4.01
C VAL A 64 -27.80 -6.31 3.72
N GLU A 65 -28.01 -7.28 2.84
CA GLU A 65 -27.00 -8.22 2.38
C GLU A 65 -27.04 -8.34 0.86
N LEU A 66 -25.87 -8.28 0.24
CA LEU A 66 -25.66 -8.47 -1.19
C LEU A 66 -24.68 -9.62 -1.39
N LEU A 67 -25.07 -10.62 -2.17
CA LEU A 67 -24.19 -11.71 -2.57
C LEU A 67 -23.81 -11.52 -4.04
N PHE A 68 -22.52 -11.45 -4.29
CA PHE A 68 -21.95 -11.32 -5.62
C PHE A 68 -21.24 -12.59 -6.05
N GLN A 69 -21.47 -13.05 -7.28
CA GLN A 69 -20.61 -14.01 -7.97
C GLN A 69 -19.54 -13.23 -8.74
N VAL A 70 -18.27 -13.50 -8.49
CA VAL A 70 -17.13 -12.79 -9.08
C VAL A 70 -16.37 -13.76 -9.99
N GLU A 71 -16.58 -13.64 -11.30
CA GLU A 71 -15.91 -14.47 -12.30
C GLU A 71 -14.76 -13.72 -12.98
N ASN A 72 -14.89 -12.41 -13.16
CA ASN A 72 -13.93 -11.55 -13.84
C ASN A 72 -12.60 -11.50 -13.09
N THR A 73 -11.51 -11.89 -13.78
CA THR A 73 -10.14 -11.91 -13.23
C THR A 73 -9.70 -10.53 -12.73
N LYS A 74 -10.05 -9.46 -13.42
CA LYS A 74 -9.68 -8.09 -13.04
C LYS A 74 -10.43 -7.60 -11.80
N ALA A 75 -11.71 -7.99 -11.66
CA ALA A 75 -12.45 -7.71 -10.43
C ALA A 75 -11.81 -8.45 -9.26
N LYS A 76 -11.36 -9.70 -9.45
CA LYS A 76 -10.60 -10.44 -8.43
C LYS A 76 -9.28 -9.76 -8.06
N GLU A 77 -8.52 -9.27 -9.05
CA GLU A 77 -7.27 -8.53 -8.83
C GLU A 77 -7.52 -7.21 -8.06
N ALA A 78 -8.56 -6.47 -8.43
CA ALA A 78 -8.92 -5.22 -7.76
C ALA A 78 -9.37 -5.46 -6.31
N LEU A 79 -10.10 -6.53 -6.05
CA LEU A 79 -10.50 -6.94 -4.70
C LEU A 79 -9.31 -7.44 -3.87
N ALA A 80 -8.41 -8.22 -4.47
CA ALA A 80 -7.18 -8.69 -3.82
C ALA A 80 -6.27 -7.52 -3.40
N ALA A 81 -6.24 -6.41 -4.16
CA ALA A 81 -5.54 -5.19 -3.77
C ALA A 81 -6.14 -4.50 -2.52
N LEU A 82 -7.36 -4.87 -2.14
CA LEU A 82 -8.04 -4.43 -0.91
C LEU A 82 -7.99 -5.49 0.21
N ASP A 83 -7.20 -6.55 0.04
CA ASP A 83 -7.16 -7.74 0.90
C ASP A 83 -8.52 -8.48 1.02
N ILE A 84 -9.33 -8.45 -0.05
CA ILE A 84 -10.62 -9.11 -0.11
C ILE A 84 -10.57 -10.25 -1.14
N TYR A 85 -10.82 -11.46 -0.71
CA TYR A 85 -10.76 -12.65 -1.53
C TYR A 85 -12.14 -13.32 -1.63
N PRO A 86 -12.63 -13.64 -2.85
CA PRO A 86 -13.88 -14.38 -3.01
C PRO A 86 -13.76 -15.79 -2.42
N GLU A 87 -14.76 -16.21 -1.62
CA GLU A 87 -14.91 -17.58 -1.14
C GLU A 87 -15.77 -18.36 -2.13
N ASP A 88 -15.27 -19.46 -2.69
CA ASP A 88 -15.94 -20.21 -3.76
C ASP A 88 -16.41 -19.34 -4.94
N GLY A 89 -15.68 -18.26 -5.23
CA GLY A 89 -16.02 -17.30 -6.26
C GLY A 89 -17.10 -16.29 -5.85
N GLN A 90 -17.52 -16.26 -4.60
CA GLN A 90 -18.57 -15.39 -4.08
C GLN A 90 -18.05 -14.38 -3.06
N ILE A 91 -18.72 -13.24 -2.97
CA ILE A 91 -18.51 -12.22 -1.94
C ILE A 91 -19.84 -11.84 -1.34
N LEU A 92 -19.97 -12.03 -0.03
CA LEU A 92 -21.11 -11.57 0.76
C LEU A 92 -20.78 -10.23 1.42
N MET A 93 -21.52 -9.20 1.08
CA MET A 93 -21.44 -7.89 1.72
C MET A 93 -22.67 -7.66 2.57
N SER A 94 -22.51 -7.39 3.86
CA SER A 94 -23.64 -7.16 4.76
C SER A 94 -23.47 -5.88 5.58
N ARG A 95 -24.56 -5.17 5.76
CA ARG A 95 -24.63 -3.97 6.61
C ARG A 95 -25.81 -4.03 7.56
N LYS A 96 -25.52 -4.12 8.84
CA LYS A 96 -26.50 -4.11 9.93
C LYS A 96 -26.53 -2.73 10.57
N ILE A 97 -27.70 -2.10 10.57
CA ILE A 97 -27.93 -0.76 11.11
C ILE A 97 -28.68 -0.92 12.43
N MET A 98 -28.14 -0.32 13.47
CA MET A 98 -28.72 -0.26 14.81
C MET A 98 -28.79 1.19 15.26
N ASP A 99 -29.45 1.45 16.40
CA ASP A 99 -29.53 2.79 16.96
C ASP A 99 -28.13 3.36 17.26
N GLY A 100 -27.76 4.43 16.56
CA GLY A 100 -26.48 5.13 16.72
C GLY A 100 -25.24 4.45 16.12
N ARG A 101 -25.33 3.28 15.48
CA ARG A 101 -24.18 2.59 14.87
C ARG A 101 -24.55 1.66 13.72
N SER A 102 -23.59 1.42 12.82
CA SER A 102 -23.71 0.35 11.82
C SER A 102 -22.53 -0.62 11.91
N ILE A 103 -22.80 -1.89 11.65
CA ILE A 103 -21.79 -2.95 11.53
C ILE A 103 -21.75 -3.36 10.07
N ASN A 104 -20.57 -3.28 9.47
CA ASN A 104 -20.34 -3.69 8.09
C ASN A 104 -19.49 -4.95 8.10
N LYS A 105 -19.80 -5.90 7.22
CA LYS A 105 -19.05 -7.14 7.07
C LYS A 105 -18.87 -7.48 5.60
N ILE A 106 -17.73 -8.05 5.28
CA ILE A 106 -17.42 -8.67 3.98
C ILE A 106 -16.98 -10.10 4.28
N ASN A 107 -17.64 -11.09 3.70
CA ASN A 107 -17.42 -12.54 3.98
C ASN A 107 -17.42 -12.86 5.48
N GLY A 108 -18.33 -12.23 6.25
CA GLY A 108 -18.42 -12.42 7.69
C GLY A 108 -17.43 -11.61 8.53
N GLU A 109 -16.36 -11.09 7.97
CA GLU A 109 -15.36 -10.26 8.65
C GLU A 109 -15.81 -8.80 8.76
N THR A 110 -15.49 -8.16 9.89
CA THR A 110 -15.85 -6.77 10.12
C THR A 110 -14.99 -5.84 9.26
N SER A 111 -15.63 -4.95 8.50
CA SER A 111 -14.98 -4.00 7.62
C SER A 111 -15.35 -2.55 7.92
N THR A 112 -14.52 -1.61 7.47
CA THR A 112 -14.84 -0.18 7.52
C THR A 112 -15.79 0.20 6.39
N VAL A 113 -16.51 1.33 6.54
CA VAL A 113 -17.37 1.87 5.46
C VAL A 113 -16.54 2.17 4.21
N SER A 114 -15.30 2.62 4.38
CA SER A 114 -14.39 2.91 3.26
C SER A 114 -14.00 1.66 2.48
N GLN A 115 -13.65 0.57 3.17
CA GLN A 115 -13.35 -0.72 2.54
C GLN A 115 -14.57 -1.30 1.83
N MET A 116 -15.74 -1.25 2.48
CA MET A 116 -17.00 -1.70 1.87
C MET A 116 -17.32 -0.92 0.60
N LYS A 117 -17.16 0.41 0.63
CA LYS A 117 -17.37 1.28 -0.53
C LYS A 117 -16.38 0.95 -1.66
N ALA A 118 -15.11 0.76 -1.34
CA ALA A 118 -14.08 0.41 -2.32
C ALA A 118 -14.34 -0.96 -2.97
N ALA A 119 -14.71 -1.97 -2.18
CA ALA A 119 -15.07 -3.29 -2.67
C ALA A 119 -16.32 -3.27 -3.55
N ALA A 120 -17.38 -2.58 -3.11
CA ALA A 120 -18.62 -2.46 -3.86
C ALA A 120 -18.42 -1.75 -5.21
N ALA A 121 -17.55 -0.72 -5.27
CA ALA A 121 -17.22 -0.01 -6.51
C ALA A 121 -16.51 -0.89 -7.57
N CYS A 122 -15.93 -2.03 -7.18
CA CYS A 122 -15.38 -3.02 -8.10
C CYS A 122 -16.44 -3.96 -8.66
N LEU A 123 -17.61 -4.08 -8.00
CA LEU A 123 -18.62 -5.10 -8.29
C LEU A 123 -19.89 -4.54 -8.94
N LEU A 124 -20.28 -3.31 -8.57
CA LEU A 124 -21.49 -2.70 -9.10
C LEU A 124 -21.36 -1.18 -9.27
N ASP A 125 -22.09 -0.64 -10.25
CA ASP A 125 -22.20 0.79 -10.53
C ASP A 125 -23.68 1.21 -10.60
N ILE A 126 -24.05 2.27 -9.86
CA ILE A 126 -25.42 2.78 -9.82
C ILE A 126 -25.49 4.12 -10.55
N HIS A 127 -26.44 4.23 -11.46
CA HIS A 127 -26.68 5.42 -12.27
C HIS A 127 -28.06 6.03 -11.94
N GLY A 128 -28.08 7.13 -11.18
CA GLY A 128 -29.30 7.83 -10.73
C GLY A 128 -29.03 9.21 -10.14
N GLN A 129 -30.06 9.85 -9.58
CA GLN A 129 -30.04 11.27 -9.20
C GLN A 129 -29.11 11.63 -8.01
N HIS A 130 -28.72 10.67 -7.18
CA HIS A 130 -28.05 10.96 -5.90
C HIS A 130 -26.73 10.19 -5.68
N GLU A 131 -26.09 9.64 -6.74
CA GLU A 131 -25.09 8.65 -6.48
C GLU A 131 -23.75 8.81 -7.18
N HIS A 132 -22.79 8.07 -6.62
CA HIS A 132 -21.39 7.93 -6.98
C HIS A 132 -21.21 7.51 -8.43
N GLN A 133 -21.37 8.45 -9.33
CA GLN A 133 -21.15 8.22 -10.74
C GLN A 133 -19.67 8.25 -10.99
N SER A 134 -19.07 7.09 -11.12
CA SER A 134 -17.64 6.94 -11.41
C SER A 134 -17.22 7.81 -12.61
N LEU A 135 -18.11 7.97 -13.60
CA LEU A 135 -17.90 8.77 -14.80
C LEU A 135 -17.86 10.29 -14.59
N LEU A 136 -18.26 10.79 -13.42
CA LEU A 136 -18.17 12.22 -13.11
C LEU A 136 -16.78 12.65 -12.62
N TYR A 137 -15.95 11.69 -12.22
CA TYR A 137 -14.58 11.96 -11.80
C TYR A 137 -13.65 12.03 -13.01
N GLU A 138 -12.86 13.08 -13.11
CA GLU A 138 -11.93 13.33 -14.23
C GLU A 138 -10.96 12.17 -14.45
N GLU A 139 -10.47 11.54 -13.37
CA GLU A 139 -9.60 10.36 -13.46
C GLU A 139 -10.28 9.18 -14.15
N LYS A 140 -11.56 8.93 -13.85
CA LYS A 140 -12.34 7.88 -14.50
C LYS A 140 -12.66 8.19 -15.96
N GLN A 141 -12.85 9.46 -16.30
CA GLN A 141 -13.03 9.89 -17.69
C GLN A 141 -11.79 9.58 -18.54
N LEU A 142 -10.59 9.77 -17.99
CA LEU A 142 -9.34 9.40 -18.65
C LEU A 142 -9.21 7.88 -18.81
N GLU A 143 -9.55 7.10 -17.77
CA GLU A 143 -9.56 5.63 -17.85
C GLU A 143 -10.50 5.11 -18.95
N ILE A 144 -11.66 5.73 -19.12
CA ILE A 144 -12.63 5.41 -20.18
C ILE A 144 -12.05 5.66 -21.57
N LEU A 145 -11.42 6.82 -21.77
CA LEU A 145 -10.76 7.12 -23.02
C LEU A 145 -9.63 6.12 -23.30
N ASP A 146 -8.83 5.80 -22.29
CA ASP A 146 -7.75 4.82 -22.37
C ASP A 146 -8.29 3.42 -22.69
N ALA A 147 -9.39 3.01 -22.06
CA ALA A 147 -10.06 1.74 -22.35
C ALA A 147 -10.63 1.70 -23.79
N TYR A 148 -11.21 2.81 -24.27
CA TYR A 148 -11.72 2.90 -25.64
C TYR A 148 -10.63 2.76 -26.68
N GLY A 149 -9.45 3.37 -26.47
CA GLY A 149 -8.29 3.30 -27.36
C GLY A 149 -7.27 2.21 -26.99
N ARG A 150 -7.66 1.20 -26.20
CA ARG A 150 -6.76 0.23 -25.54
C ARG A 150 -5.64 -0.31 -26.41
N GLU A 151 -5.93 -0.69 -27.64
CA GLU A 151 -4.96 -1.32 -28.54
C GLU A 151 -3.74 -0.45 -28.83
N LYS A 152 -3.91 0.87 -28.96
CA LYS A 152 -2.82 1.81 -29.23
C LYS A 152 -2.37 2.60 -27.98
N ILE A 153 -3.28 2.87 -27.06
CA ILE A 153 -2.99 3.65 -25.85
C ILE A 153 -2.18 2.84 -24.83
N PHE A 154 -2.53 1.56 -24.62
CA PHE A 154 -1.87 0.72 -23.62
C PHE A 154 -0.36 0.54 -23.85
N PRO A 155 0.10 0.21 -25.08
CA PRO A 155 1.54 0.10 -25.34
C PRO A 155 2.32 1.41 -25.08
N GLU A 156 1.74 2.55 -25.41
CA GLU A 156 2.36 3.85 -25.14
C GLU A 156 2.32 4.23 -23.66
N LYS A 157 1.27 3.83 -22.95
CA LYS A 157 1.15 4.01 -21.50
C LYS A 157 2.23 3.23 -20.74
N GLU A 158 2.53 2.00 -21.17
CA GLU A 158 3.64 1.22 -20.59
C GLU A 158 5.01 1.90 -20.83
N LYS A 159 5.21 2.53 -21.99
CA LYS A 159 6.42 3.33 -22.25
C LYS A 159 6.52 4.54 -21.33
N VAL A 160 5.41 5.24 -21.11
CA VAL A 160 5.34 6.38 -20.18
C VAL A 160 5.65 5.92 -18.76
N LYS A 161 5.07 4.79 -18.33
CA LYS A 161 5.30 4.22 -17.00
C LYS A 161 6.77 3.87 -16.80
N ALA A 162 7.41 3.22 -17.77
CA ALA A 162 8.83 2.89 -17.71
C ALA A 162 9.70 4.16 -17.65
N ALA A 163 9.42 5.16 -18.50
CA ALA A 163 10.14 6.44 -18.50
C ALA A 163 9.92 7.22 -17.20
N TYR A 164 8.72 7.16 -16.60
CA TYR A 164 8.42 7.79 -15.32
C TYR A 164 9.19 7.13 -14.16
N GLN A 165 9.29 5.81 -14.15
CA GLN A 165 10.08 5.09 -13.15
C GLN A 165 11.56 5.47 -13.23
N GLU A 166 12.13 5.55 -14.43
CA GLU A 166 13.51 5.98 -14.62
C GLU A 166 13.70 7.45 -14.19
N TYR A 167 12.78 8.35 -14.58
CA TYR A 167 12.79 9.73 -14.12
C TYR A 167 12.75 9.83 -12.59
N LYS A 168 11.89 9.06 -11.93
CA LYS A 168 11.78 9.03 -10.46
C LYS A 168 13.05 8.49 -9.80
N LYS A 169 13.69 7.50 -10.40
CA LYS A 169 14.95 6.95 -9.93
C LYS A 169 16.05 8.01 -10.01
N CYS A 170 16.24 8.66 -11.16
CA CYS A 170 17.20 9.75 -11.33
C CYS A 170 16.91 10.93 -10.37
N GLN A 171 15.63 11.26 -10.16
CA GLN A 171 15.23 12.31 -9.22
C GLN A 171 15.60 11.95 -7.77
N ALA A 172 15.38 10.69 -7.36
CA ALA A 172 15.75 10.22 -6.03
C ALA A 172 17.27 10.17 -5.85
N GLU A 173 18.00 9.77 -6.88
CA GLU A 173 19.47 9.74 -6.89
C GLU A 173 20.04 11.15 -6.75
N LEU A 174 19.58 12.11 -7.55
CA LEU A 174 19.99 13.51 -7.43
C LEU A 174 19.66 14.08 -6.05
N LYS A 175 18.46 13.78 -5.51
CA LYS A 175 18.07 14.22 -4.17
C LYS A 175 18.94 13.61 -3.06
N SER A 176 19.41 12.38 -3.24
CA SER A 176 20.35 11.74 -2.30
C SER A 176 21.75 12.35 -2.30
N LEU A 177 22.09 13.03 -3.39
CA LEU A 177 23.34 13.77 -3.57
C LEU A 177 23.21 15.25 -3.16
N ASP A 178 22.02 15.75 -2.84
CA ASP A 178 21.79 17.15 -2.42
C ASP A 178 22.17 17.32 -0.95
N MET A 179 23.47 17.57 -0.72
CA MET A 179 24.05 17.80 0.60
C MET A 179 24.44 19.28 0.73
N ASP A 180 24.21 19.83 1.92
CA ASP A 180 24.75 21.15 2.27
C ASP A 180 26.28 21.11 2.26
N GLU A 181 26.92 22.10 1.66
CA GLU A 181 28.38 22.18 1.49
C GLU A 181 29.11 22.13 2.84
N GLU A 182 28.56 22.72 3.88
CA GLU A 182 29.11 22.66 5.22
C GLU A 182 29.03 21.25 5.82
N GLN A 183 27.93 20.54 5.58
CA GLN A 183 27.73 19.16 6.02
C GLN A 183 28.66 18.21 5.28
N LYS A 184 28.80 18.38 3.97
CA LYS A 184 29.74 17.64 3.11
C LYS A 184 31.18 17.76 3.61
N ASN A 185 31.64 19.00 3.85
CA ASN A 185 33.01 19.25 4.32
C ASN A 185 33.27 18.64 5.69
N ARG A 186 32.29 18.68 6.61
CA ARG A 186 32.38 18.01 7.91
C ARG A 186 32.48 16.49 7.76
N GLU A 187 31.67 15.90 6.89
CA GLU A 187 31.68 14.46 6.66
C GLU A 187 32.97 14.00 5.99
N MET A 188 33.49 14.74 5.02
CA MET A 188 34.80 14.46 4.41
C MET A 188 35.92 14.49 5.46
N ALA A 189 36.00 15.53 6.27
CA ALA A 189 37.03 15.65 7.30
C ALA A 189 36.94 14.49 8.32
N PHE A 190 35.74 14.06 8.68
CA PHE A 190 35.53 12.94 9.58
C PHE A 190 35.98 11.60 8.94
N LEU A 191 35.58 11.34 7.70
CA LEU A 191 36.01 10.15 6.96
C LEU A 191 37.55 10.10 6.77
N GLU A 192 38.15 11.22 6.41
CA GLU A 192 39.62 11.33 6.29
C GLU A 192 40.31 11.05 7.62
N PHE A 193 39.78 11.52 8.72
CA PHE A 193 40.30 11.25 10.05
C PHE A 193 40.25 9.75 10.38
N GLU A 194 39.10 9.10 10.22
CA GLU A 194 38.91 7.67 10.50
C GLU A 194 39.84 6.80 9.63
N ILE A 195 39.87 7.06 8.32
CA ILE A 195 40.72 6.33 7.38
C ILE A 195 42.19 6.48 7.78
N ASN A 196 42.64 7.70 8.08
CA ASN A 196 44.03 8.01 8.43
C ASN A 196 44.41 7.38 9.78
N GLU A 197 43.50 7.29 10.75
CA GLU A 197 43.72 6.61 12.04
C GLU A 197 43.95 5.10 11.82
N ILE A 198 43.15 4.47 10.95
CA ILE A 198 43.30 3.04 10.63
C ILE A 198 44.55 2.77 9.79
N GLU A 199 44.84 3.61 8.77
CA GLU A 199 46.02 3.47 7.92
C GLU A 199 47.34 3.58 8.70
N LYS A 200 47.44 4.57 9.59
CA LYS A 200 48.63 4.74 10.45
C LYS A 200 48.90 3.54 11.34
N ALA A 201 47.85 2.83 11.71
CA ALA A 201 47.99 1.61 12.52
C ALA A 201 48.56 0.41 11.75
N SER A 202 48.56 0.42 10.40
CA SER A 202 49.14 -0.63 9.55
C SER A 202 48.75 -2.03 10.01
N LEU A 203 47.42 -2.29 10.08
CA LEU A 203 46.85 -3.50 10.63
C LEU A 203 47.18 -4.75 9.83
N VAL A 204 47.66 -5.79 10.51
CA VAL A 204 47.95 -7.09 9.91
C VAL A 204 46.94 -8.14 10.45
N PRO A 205 46.22 -8.86 9.57
CA PRO A 205 45.26 -9.89 10.03
C PRO A 205 45.94 -10.94 10.93
N GLY A 206 45.32 -11.22 12.08
CA GLY A 206 45.81 -12.17 13.08
C GLY A 206 46.94 -11.65 14.00
N GLU A 207 47.43 -10.41 13.81
CA GLU A 207 48.43 -9.78 14.66
C GLU A 207 47.98 -9.71 16.12
N ASP A 208 46.71 -9.41 16.34
CA ASP A 208 46.11 -9.27 17.68
C ASP A 208 46.16 -10.56 18.50
N GLU A 209 45.86 -11.71 17.88
CA GLU A 209 45.93 -13.00 18.54
C GLU A 209 47.38 -13.37 18.92
N GLU A 210 48.30 -13.01 18.04
CA GLU A 210 49.72 -13.32 18.26
C GLU A 210 50.30 -12.41 19.36
N LEU A 211 50.00 -11.14 19.33
CA LEU A 211 50.40 -10.16 20.37
C LEU A 211 49.74 -10.48 21.72
N GLU A 212 48.51 -10.94 21.78
CA GLU A 212 47.87 -11.37 23.04
C GLU A 212 48.61 -12.55 23.66
N LYS A 213 49.01 -13.55 22.87
CA LYS A 213 49.81 -14.68 23.33
C LYS A 213 51.17 -14.22 23.85
N GLN A 214 51.83 -13.33 23.14
CA GLN A 214 53.11 -12.76 23.49
C GLN A 214 53.01 -11.94 24.78
N TYR A 215 52.00 -11.05 24.91
CA TYR A 215 51.76 -10.24 26.09
C TYR A 215 51.50 -11.09 27.31
N ARG A 216 50.70 -12.15 27.25
CA ARG A 216 50.48 -13.06 28.37
C ARG A 216 51.76 -13.73 28.85
N LYS A 217 52.63 -14.12 27.89
CA LYS A 217 53.94 -14.70 28.22
C LYS A 217 54.85 -13.69 28.92
N LEU A 218 54.96 -12.49 28.36
CA LEU A 218 55.81 -11.40 28.88
C LEU A 218 55.28 -10.86 30.21
N SER A 219 53.98 -10.69 30.36
CA SER A 219 53.36 -10.22 31.62
C SER A 219 53.60 -11.19 32.78
N ASN A 220 53.57 -12.51 32.50
CA ASN A 220 53.93 -13.49 33.50
C ASN A 220 55.42 -13.41 33.87
N GLY A 221 56.30 -13.19 32.88
CA GLY A 221 57.73 -12.98 33.11
C GLY A 221 57.99 -11.75 34.00
N ARG A 222 57.36 -10.62 33.69
CA ARG A 222 57.44 -9.39 34.48
C ARG A 222 56.98 -9.57 35.94
N ARG A 223 55.83 -10.21 36.15
CA ARG A 223 55.34 -10.51 37.50
C ARG A 223 56.31 -11.38 38.31
N ILE A 224 57.00 -12.32 37.66
CA ILE A 224 58.04 -13.13 38.31
C ILE A 224 59.21 -12.26 38.73
N ILE A 225 59.73 -11.41 37.84
CA ILE A 225 60.85 -10.51 38.12
C ILE A 225 60.50 -9.52 39.23
N ASP A 226 59.35 -8.84 39.17
CA ASP A 226 58.91 -7.89 40.21
C ASP A 226 58.83 -8.58 41.56
N SER A 227 58.33 -9.82 41.64
CA SER A 227 58.28 -10.62 42.88
C SER A 227 59.65 -11.03 43.39
N LEU A 228 60.55 -11.42 42.48
CA LEU A 228 61.92 -11.75 42.82
C LEU A 228 62.72 -10.52 43.32
N GLN A 229 62.56 -9.39 42.64
CA GLN A 229 63.17 -8.12 43.06
C GLN A 229 62.68 -7.72 44.46
N SER A 230 61.35 -7.84 44.69
CA SER A 230 60.79 -7.53 46.03
C SER A 230 61.33 -8.50 47.09
N ALA A 231 61.44 -9.81 46.79
CA ALA A 231 62.05 -10.76 47.71
C ALA A 231 63.51 -10.40 48.00
N HIS A 232 64.29 -10.08 46.96
CA HIS A 232 65.69 -9.69 47.10
C HIS A 232 65.87 -8.43 47.97
N ALA A 233 64.99 -7.42 47.76
CA ALA A 233 65.04 -6.20 48.57
C ALA A 233 64.71 -6.46 50.05
N LEU A 234 63.77 -7.39 50.32
CA LEU A 234 63.39 -7.75 51.68
C LEU A 234 64.41 -8.65 52.40
N THR A 235 65.18 -9.44 51.69
CA THR A 235 66.15 -10.40 52.27
C THR A 235 67.60 -9.93 52.14
N GLY A 236 67.87 -8.95 51.33
CA GLY A 236 69.21 -8.46 51.00
C GLY A 236 69.93 -7.75 52.11
N TYR A 237 71.16 -7.36 51.76
CA TYR A 237 72.08 -6.65 52.67
C TYR A 237 72.20 -5.12 52.43
N ASP A 238 71.39 -4.63 51.51
CA ASP A 238 71.37 -3.22 51.10
C ASP A 238 70.16 -2.50 51.71
N GLY A 239 70.44 -1.67 52.76
CA GLY A 239 69.41 -0.79 53.34
C GLY A 239 68.64 -1.43 54.49
N GLN A 240 67.35 -1.77 54.34
CA GLN A 240 66.45 -2.25 55.39
C GLN A 240 66.11 -3.77 55.25
N GLY A 241 66.92 -4.51 54.55
CA GLY A 241 66.67 -5.96 54.31
C GLY A 241 67.02 -6.78 55.57
N ALA A 242 66.46 -8.03 55.56
CA ALA A 242 66.66 -8.97 56.65
C ALA A 242 68.16 -9.31 56.87
N GLY A 243 68.97 -9.38 55.82
CA GLY A 243 70.42 -9.60 55.90
C GLY A 243 71.16 -8.50 56.66
N GLU A 244 70.82 -7.24 56.37
CA GLU A 244 71.39 -6.12 57.14
C GLU A 244 71.01 -6.19 58.61
N ALA A 245 69.73 -6.45 58.91
CA ALA A 245 69.22 -6.53 60.28
C ALA A 245 69.89 -7.71 61.07
N VAL A 246 70.08 -8.84 60.43
CA VAL A 246 70.79 -10.01 61.02
C VAL A 246 72.25 -9.68 61.23
N GLY A 247 72.90 -9.05 60.24
CA GLY A 247 74.31 -8.59 60.41
C GLY A 247 74.50 -7.59 61.49
N GLU A 248 73.54 -6.65 61.71
CA GLU A 248 73.58 -5.74 62.88
C GLU A 248 73.43 -6.50 64.22
N ALA A 249 72.45 -7.44 64.26
CA ALA A 249 72.22 -8.24 65.46
C ALA A 249 73.47 -9.08 65.82
N LEU A 250 74.13 -9.69 64.80
CA LEU A 250 75.38 -10.39 64.98
C LEU A 250 76.48 -9.47 65.55
N ARG A 251 76.62 -8.25 65.07
CA ARG A 251 77.61 -7.26 65.58
C ARG A 251 77.33 -6.90 67.04
N GLU A 252 76.07 -6.77 67.40
CA GLU A 252 75.74 -6.44 68.82
C GLU A 252 75.95 -7.66 69.75
N LEU A 253 75.58 -8.90 69.28
CA LEU A 253 75.85 -10.09 70.07
C LEU A 253 77.34 -10.37 70.26
N SER A 254 78.16 -10.20 69.20
CA SER A 254 79.63 -10.43 69.29
C SER A 254 80.33 -9.53 70.28
N ARG A 255 79.79 -8.37 70.69
CA ARG A 255 80.33 -7.48 71.71
C ARG A 255 80.17 -8.04 73.12
N VAL A 256 79.23 -9.01 73.33
CA VAL A 256 78.84 -9.50 74.65
C VAL A 256 79.08 -11.01 74.83
N THR A 257 79.47 -11.73 73.79
CA THR A 257 79.75 -13.20 73.83
C THR A 257 80.88 -13.58 74.80
N GLU A 258 81.85 -12.66 75.04
CA GLU A 258 82.91 -12.94 75.99
C GLU A 258 82.45 -12.99 77.49
N TYR A 259 81.20 -12.58 77.74
CA TYR A 259 80.68 -12.49 79.12
C TYR A 259 79.73 -13.62 79.52
N ASP A 260 79.25 -14.42 78.58
CA ASP A 260 78.29 -15.55 78.81
C ASP A 260 78.38 -16.63 77.70
N GLU A 261 78.69 -17.83 78.14
CA GLU A 261 78.88 -19.00 77.27
C GLU A 261 77.59 -19.39 76.48
N GLN A 262 76.38 -19.06 77.01
CA GLN A 262 75.11 -19.26 76.33
C GLN A 262 74.93 -18.32 75.15
N LEU A 263 75.51 -17.14 75.19
CA LEU A 263 75.48 -16.15 74.13
C LEU A 263 76.29 -16.57 72.89
N GLU A 264 77.32 -17.38 73.12
CA GLU A 264 78.09 -17.92 71.98
C GLU A 264 77.25 -18.84 71.09
N SER A 265 76.40 -19.70 71.68
CA SER A 265 75.48 -20.57 70.97
C SER A 265 74.43 -19.79 70.19
N LEU A 266 73.90 -18.67 70.78
CA LEU A 266 72.93 -17.83 70.07
C LEU A 266 73.58 -17.06 68.92
N SER A 267 74.81 -16.59 69.09
CA SER A 267 75.57 -15.94 68.03
C SER A 267 75.86 -16.89 66.87
N GLN A 268 76.21 -18.13 67.21
CA GLN A 268 76.47 -19.17 66.22
C GLN A 268 75.19 -19.51 65.38
N THR A 269 74.03 -19.67 66.05
CA THR A 269 72.74 -19.87 65.38
C THR A 269 72.37 -18.70 64.50
N LEU A 270 72.60 -17.45 64.96
CA LEU A 270 72.30 -16.26 64.11
C LEU A 270 73.29 -16.16 62.92
N SER A 271 74.54 -16.58 63.09
CA SER A 271 75.54 -16.65 62.02
C SER A 271 75.15 -17.71 60.93
N GLU A 272 74.53 -18.82 61.38
CA GLU A 272 73.99 -19.81 60.42
C GLU A 272 72.81 -19.22 59.58
N VAL A 273 71.95 -18.40 60.26
CA VAL A 273 70.85 -17.69 59.55
C VAL A 273 71.42 -16.70 58.54
N ASP A 274 72.46 -15.94 58.90
CA ASP A 274 73.16 -15.00 58.01
C ASP A 274 73.73 -15.72 56.78
N GLY A 275 74.41 -16.87 57.03
CA GLY A 275 74.90 -17.72 55.93
C GLY A 275 73.82 -18.21 54.99
N LEU A 276 72.68 -18.68 55.50
CA LEU A 276 71.54 -19.12 54.74
C LEU A 276 70.92 -17.97 53.93
N LEU A 277 70.79 -16.76 54.53
CA LEU A 277 70.30 -15.57 53.80
C LEU A 277 71.25 -15.16 52.68
N ASN A 278 72.53 -15.22 52.90
CA ASN A 278 73.53 -14.91 51.89
C ASN A 278 73.49 -15.89 50.71
N ASP A 279 73.41 -17.19 51.02
CA ASP A 279 73.28 -18.25 49.99
C ASP A 279 71.98 -18.07 49.20
N PHE A 280 70.84 -17.83 49.89
CA PHE A 280 69.55 -17.55 49.24
C PHE A 280 69.62 -16.34 48.32
N ASN A 281 70.17 -15.20 48.78
CA ASN A 281 70.25 -14.02 47.94
C ASN A 281 71.20 -14.19 46.75
N ARG A 282 72.26 -14.97 46.90
CA ARG A 282 73.17 -15.33 45.81
C ARG A 282 72.46 -16.19 44.76
N GLU A 283 71.69 -17.23 45.21
CA GLU A 283 70.91 -18.06 44.30
C GLU A 283 69.79 -17.26 43.62
N LEU A 284 69.13 -16.37 44.37
CA LEU A 284 68.08 -15.49 43.85
C LEU A 284 68.62 -14.53 42.80
N SER A 285 69.80 -13.91 43.04
CA SER A 285 70.46 -13.05 42.06
C SER A 285 70.89 -13.81 40.82
N SER A 286 71.45 -15.01 40.97
CA SER A 286 71.80 -15.85 39.82
C SER A 286 70.58 -16.24 38.98
N TYR A 287 69.47 -16.58 39.64
CA TYR A 287 68.24 -16.88 38.93
C TYR A 287 67.65 -15.66 38.19
N MET A 288 67.74 -14.47 38.80
CA MET A 288 67.32 -13.20 38.16
C MET A 288 68.21 -12.83 36.95
N ASP A 289 69.51 -13.05 37.05
CA ASP A 289 70.44 -12.81 35.96
C ASP A 289 70.25 -13.75 34.77
N ASP A 290 69.83 -15.03 35.02
CA ASP A 290 69.53 -16.01 34.00
C ASP A 290 68.17 -15.75 33.29
N MET A 291 67.29 -14.94 33.89
CA MET A 291 66.01 -14.61 33.29
C MET A 291 66.14 -13.58 32.19
N THR A 292 65.96 -13.99 30.93
CA THR A 292 65.91 -13.09 29.77
C THR A 292 64.51 -12.47 29.65
N PHE A 293 64.26 -11.39 30.39
CA PHE A 293 63.11 -10.54 30.21
C PHE A 293 63.56 -9.25 29.55
N ASP A 294 62.95 -9.00 28.37
CA ASP A 294 63.18 -7.76 27.61
C ASP A 294 62.03 -6.78 27.90
N GLU A 295 62.28 -5.80 28.74
CA GLU A 295 61.31 -4.82 29.12
C GLU A 295 60.87 -3.94 27.93
N SER A 296 61.72 -3.70 26.95
CA SER A 296 61.40 -2.93 25.75
C SER A 296 60.37 -3.65 24.89
N VAL A 297 60.57 -4.98 24.71
CA VAL A 297 59.60 -5.81 23.96
C VAL A 297 58.26 -5.90 24.65
N PHE A 298 58.25 -5.91 26.01
CA PHE A 298 57.00 -5.89 26.77
C PHE A 298 56.22 -4.60 26.54
N TYR A 299 56.85 -3.43 26.68
CA TYR A 299 56.21 -2.14 26.45
C TYR A 299 55.78 -1.94 25.01
N GLU A 300 56.54 -2.38 24.03
CA GLU A 300 56.17 -2.32 22.62
C GLU A 300 54.93 -3.18 22.35
N THR A 301 54.89 -4.40 22.90
CA THR A 301 53.73 -5.33 22.74
C THR A 301 52.48 -4.75 23.41
N GLU A 302 52.62 -4.19 24.63
CA GLU A 302 51.51 -3.58 25.35
C GLU A 302 50.95 -2.36 24.59
N HIS A 303 51.82 -1.46 24.17
CA HIS A 303 51.42 -0.27 23.43
C HIS A 303 50.75 -0.63 22.10
N ARG A 304 51.26 -1.66 21.41
CA ARG A 304 50.66 -2.13 20.15
C ARG A 304 49.28 -2.77 20.37
N LEU A 305 49.12 -3.58 21.44
CA LEU A 305 47.82 -4.15 21.82
C LEU A 305 46.80 -3.07 22.21
N ASP A 306 47.22 -2.07 22.97
CA ASP A 306 46.35 -0.94 23.37
C ASP A 306 45.87 -0.17 22.14
N LEU A 307 46.74 0.06 21.15
CA LEU A 307 46.36 0.67 19.89
C LEU A 307 45.33 -0.19 19.15
N LEU A 308 45.56 -1.50 19.02
CA LEU A 308 44.65 -2.42 18.35
C LEU A 308 43.31 -2.51 19.06
N ASN A 309 43.29 -2.61 20.38
CA ASN A 309 42.09 -2.64 21.19
C ASN A 309 41.30 -1.32 21.11
N GLY A 310 41.99 -0.21 21.04
CA GLY A 310 41.39 1.10 20.81
C GLY A 310 40.68 1.20 19.45
N LEU A 311 41.29 0.65 18.39
CA LEU A 311 40.70 0.59 17.06
C LEU A 311 39.55 -0.43 16.99
N LYS A 312 39.70 -1.58 17.66
CA LYS A 312 38.63 -2.60 17.76
C LYS A 312 37.39 -2.05 18.44
N ALA A 313 37.55 -1.28 19.51
CA ALA A 313 36.42 -0.66 20.22
C ALA A 313 35.67 0.39 19.38
N LYS A 314 36.34 1.00 18.39
CA LYS A 314 35.74 2.05 17.54
C LYS A 314 35.16 1.50 16.24
N TYR A 315 35.83 0.58 15.57
CA TYR A 315 35.60 0.28 14.15
C TYR A 315 35.19 -1.16 13.85
N GLY A 316 35.33 -2.12 14.78
CA GLY A 316 34.94 -3.50 14.59
C GLY A 316 35.63 -4.44 15.59
N GLN A 317 35.14 -5.64 15.78
CA GLN A 317 35.70 -6.58 16.77
C GLN A 317 36.93 -7.35 16.29
N ARG A 318 37.14 -7.39 14.95
CA ARG A 318 38.27 -8.08 14.30
C ARG A 318 38.99 -7.15 13.35
N ILE A 319 40.26 -7.43 13.11
CA ILE A 319 41.08 -6.62 12.18
C ILE A 319 40.48 -6.63 10.77
N GLU A 320 39.94 -7.76 10.32
CA GLU A 320 39.31 -7.86 8.99
C GLU A 320 38.06 -6.95 8.90
N GLU A 321 37.28 -6.86 9.98
CA GLU A 321 36.10 -5.97 10.05
C GLU A 321 36.51 -4.50 9.99
N ILE A 322 37.61 -4.12 10.65
CA ILE A 322 38.16 -2.76 10.61
C ILE A 322 38.65 -2.44 9.19
N GLN A 323 39.31 -3.37 8.52
CA GLN A 323 39.75 -3.20 7.14
C GLN A 323 38.57 -3.09 6.15
N GLU A 324 37.50 -3.87 6.38
CA GLU A 324 36.28 -3.75 5.58
C GLU A 324 35.57 -2.41 5.85
N TYR A 325 35.53 -1.99 7.10
CA TYR A 325 35.02 -0.67 7.48
C TYR A 325 35.80 0.44 6.79
N GLN A 326 37.14 0.41 6.87
CA GLN A 326 38.02 1.36 6.18
C GLN A 326 37.74 1.44 4.68
N LYS A 327 37.59 0.27 4.02
CA LYS A 327 37.27 0.21 2.60
C LYS A 327 35.93 0.87 2.28
N LYS A 328 34.90 0.62 3.10
CA LYS A 328 33.60 1.24 2.94
C LYS A 328 33.67 2.77 3.13
N GLN A 329 34.43 3.22 4.11
CA GLN A 329 34.61 4.66 4.33
C GLN A 329 35.43 5.31 3.20
N GLN A 330 36.45 4.62 2.68
CA GLN A 330 37.21 5.08 1.53
C GLN A 330 36.34 5.22 0.28
N GLU A 331 35.40 4.25 0.06
CA GLU A 331 34.44 4.35 -1.05
C GLU A 331 33.52 5.57 -0.90
N LYS A 332 33.08 5.86 0.33
CA LYS A 332 32.29 7.07 0.63
C LYS A 332 33.10 8.34 0.40
N LEU A 333 34.32 8.40 0.89
CA LEU A 333 35.20 9.54 0.70
C LEU A 333 35.46 9.82 -0.78
N ASN A 334 35.76 8.78 -1.56
CA ASN A 334 35.95 8.91 -3.00
C ASN A 334 34.69 9.43 -3.72
N LYS A 335 33.49 9.02 -3.26
CA LYS A 335 32.24 9.58 -3.77
C LYS A 335 32.09 11.06 -3.44
N LEU A 336 32.43 11.46 -2.23
CA LEU A 336 32.34 12.86 -1.80
C LEU A 336 33.39 13.75 -2.50
N GLN A 337 34.59 13.25 -2.73
CA GLN A 337 35.64 13.96 -3.47
C GLN A 337 35.28 14.20 -4.94
N LYS A 338 34.55 13.24 -5.54
CA LYS A 338 34.04 13.37 -6.92
C LYS A 338 32.60 13.92 -6.95
N TYR A 339 32.15 14.48 -5.88
CA TYR A 339 30.77 14.92 -5.70
C TYR A 339 30.28 15.83 -6.83
N GLU A 340 31.06 16.81 -7.22
CA GLU A 340 30.68 17.75 -8.28
C GLU A 340 30.51 17.06 -9.65
N GLU A 341 31.42 16.17 -9.98
CA GLU A 341 31.34 15.38 -11.22
C GLU A 341 30.11 14.44 -11.19
N ILE A 342 29.89 13.78 -10.04
CA ILE A 342 28.77 12.84 -9.86
C ILE A 342 27.45 13.60 -9.86
N PHE A 343 27.38 14.77 -9.20
CA PHE A 343 26.17 15.59 -9.12
C PHE A 343 25.77 16.13 -10.51
N GLU A 344 26.72 16.70 -11.27
CA GLU A 344 26.42 17.17 -12.63
C GLU A 344 26.09 16.01 -13.57
N ALA A 345 26.74 14.84 -13.43
CA ALA A 345 26.38 13.66 -14.20
C ALA A 345 24.93 13.19 -13.88
N ALA A 346 24.56 13.09 -12.61
CA ALA A 346 23.22 12.74 -12.19
C ALA A 346 22.18 13.77 -12.67
N ARG A 347 22.53 15.06 -12.67
CA ARG A 347 21.68 16.15 -13.16
C ARG A 347 21.45 16.04 -14.68
N GLU A 348 22.49 15.72 -15.44
CA GLU A 348 22.38 15.50 -16.89
C GLU A 348 21.56 14.23 -17.20
N GLU A 349 21.70 13.17 -16.40
CA GLU A 349 20.87 11.96 -16.55
C GLU A 349 19.40 12.25 -16.23
N LEU A 350 19.11 13.00 -15.16
CA LEU A 350 17.76 13.43 -14.85
C LEU A 350 17.14 14.23 -15.99
N LYS A 351 17.90 15.17 -16.58
CA LYS A 351 17.44 15.99 -17.71
C LYS A 351 17.17 15.15 -18.96
N LYS A 352 17.97 14.12 -19.22
CA LYS A 352 17.74 13.15 -20.30
C LYS A 352 16.49 12.32 -20.05
N ALA A 353 16.31 11.80 -18.82
CA ALA A 353 15.14 11.03 -18.43
C ALA A 353 13.86 11.89 -18.51
N GLU A 354 13.91 13.15 -18.07
CA GLU A 354 12.80 14.10 -18.19
C GLU A 354 12.40 14.34 -19.65
N LYS A 355 13.37 14.54 -20.54
CA LYS A 355 13.11 14.71 -21.96
C LYS A 355 12.52 13.47 -22.62
N GLN A 356 12.97 12.28 -22.23
CA GLN A 356 12.41 11.02 -22.71
C GLN A 356 10.96 10.85 -22.23
N LEU A 357 10.70 11.14 -20.96
CA LEU A 357 9.36 11.12 -20.37
C LEU A 357 8.43 12.12 -21.07
N GLU A 358 8.88 13.36 -21.29
CA GLU A 358 8.11 14.38 -22.02
C GLU A 358 7.75 13.90 -23.44
N THR A 359 8.71 13.26 -24.15
CA THR A 359 8.45 12.73 -25.49
C THR A 359 7.44 11.59 -25.47
N ALA A 360 7.55 10.67 -24.51
CA ALA A 360 6.59 9.57 -24.33
C ALA A 360 5.19 10.09 -23.97
N CYS A 361 5.10 11.05 -23.06
CA CYS A 361 3.83 11.70 -22.69
C CYS A 361 3.18 12.45 -23.84
N SER A 362 3.98 13.18 -24.64
CA SER A 362 3.49 13.87 -25.84
C SER A 362 2.89 12.90 -26.84
N ARG A 363 3.56 11.78 -27.07
CA ARG A 363 3.08 10.73 -27.97
C ARG A 363 1.78 10.10 -27.47
N LEU A 364 1.70 9.80 -26.17
CA LEU A 364 0.49 9.29 -25.55
C LEU A 364 -0.67 10.30 -25.68
N SER A 365 -0.40 11.58 -25.44
CA SER A 365 -1.40 12.66 -25.57
C SER A 365 -1.95 12.79 -26.99
N GLU A 366 -1.08 12.70 -28.01
CA GLU A 366 -1.51 12.73 -29.42
C GLU A 366 -2.49 11.57 -29.72
N ILE A 367 -2.18 10.35 -29.30
CA ILE A 367 -3.02 9.18 -29.50
C ILE A 367 -4.34 9.33 -28.75
N ARG A 368 -4.32 9.80 -27.50
CA ARG A 368 -5.52 10.09 -26.72
C ARG A 368 -6.42 11.11 -27.42
N LYS A 369 -5.87 12.17 -27.98
CA LYS A 369 -6.62 13.17 -28.77
C LYS A 369 -7.24 12.57 -30.02
N GLU A 370 -6.53 11.69 -30.73
CA GLU A 370 -7.10 10.97 -31.90
C GLU A 370 -8.31 10.14 -31.47
N TYR A 371 -8.18 9.32 -30.42
CA TYR A 371 -9.26 8.48 -29.91
C TYR A 371 -10.41 9.29 -29.29
N SER A 372 -10.11 10.43 -28.69
CA SER A 372 -11.13 11.34 -28.16
C SER A 372 -12.07 11.85 -29.23
N HIS A 373 -11.54 12.15 -30.42
CA HIS A 373 -12.37 12.54 -31.57
C HIS A 373 -13.28 11.40 -32.07
N GLN A 374 -12.79 10.17 -32.03
CA GLN A 374 -13.60 9.00 -32.40
C GLN A 374 -14.68 8.72 -31.35
N LEU A 375 -14.31 8.73 -30.07
CA LEU A 375 -15.23 8.56 -28.95
C LEU A 375 -16.33 9.64 -28.97
N LYS A 376 -15.95 10.92 -29.14
CA LYS A 376 -16.88 12.04 -29.27
C LYS A 376 -17.96 11.78 -30.33
N LYS A 377 -17.57 11.32 -31.52
CA LYS A 377 -18.52 11.04 -32.61
C LYS A 377 -19.50 9.93 -32.22
N LYS A 378 -18.99 8.84 -31.63
CA LYS A 378 -19.84 7.71 -31.17
C LYS A 378 -20.79 8.13 -30.06
N VAL A 379 -20.31 8.94 -29.09
CA VAL A 379 -21.15 9.43 -27.99
C VAL A 379 -22.26 10.33 -28.51
N ILE A 380 -21.98 11.27 -29.41
CA ILE A 380 -22.99 12.13 -30.02
C ILE A 380 -24.03 11.29 -30.77
N GLN A 381 -23.60 10.27 -31.53
CA GLN A 381 -24.52 9.39 -32.23
C GLN A 381 -25.38 8.58 -31.25
N GLY A 382 -24.78 7.99 -30.22
CA GLY A 382 -25.50 7.26 -29.19
C GLY A 382 -26.54 8.11 -28.45
N LEU A 383 -26.21 9.38 -28.18
CA LEU A 383 -27.12 10.33 -27.53
C LEU A 383 -28.27 10.74 -28.46
N LYS A 384 -27.99 10.94 -29.75
CA LYS A 384 -29.06 11.19 -30.75
C LYS A 384 -30.04 10.04 -30.85
N ASP A 385 -29.55 8.78 -30.80
CA ASP A 385 -30.40 7.59 -30.75
C ASP A 385 -31.32 7.60 -29.51
N LEU A 386 -30.88 8.20 -28.40
CA LEU A 386 -31.65 8.38 -27.16
C LEU A 386 -32.48 9.68 -27.10
N ASN A 387 -32.74 10.28 -28.28
CA ASN A 387 -33.58 11.46 -28.49
C ASN A 387 -33.01 12.80 -27.91
N PHE A 388 -31.67 12.91 -27.78
CA PHE A 388 -31.02 14.18 -27.57
C PHE A 388 -30.79 14.84 -28.96
N LEU A 389 -31.73 15.68 -29.42
CA LEU A 389 -31.76 16.17 -30.81
C LEU A 389 -30.59 17.09 -31.15
N ASP A 390 -30.23 18.00 -30.25
CA ASP A 390 -29.20 19.03 -30.47
C ASP A 390 -28.04 18.92 -29.46
N VAL A 391 -27.63 17.69 -29.18
CA VAL A 391 -26.57 17.42 -28.21
C VAL A 391 -25.19 17.84 -28.75
N GLN A 392 -24.46 18.57 -27.95
CA GLN A 392 -23.04 18.82 -28.13
C GLN A 392 -22.25 18.10 -27.04
N PHE A 393 -21.18 17.42 -27.44
CA PHE A 393 -20.28 16.73 -26.51
C PHE A 393 -18.84 17.11 -26.86
N ALA A 394 -18.04 17.42 -25.85
CA ALA A 394 -16.63 17.73 -26.01
C ALA A 394 -15.80 16.96 -24.96
N ILE A 395 -14.56 16.67 -25.33
CA ILE A 395 -13.53 16.14 -24.44
C ILE A 395 -12.42 17.17 -24.45
N THR A 396 -12.31 17.93 -23.37
CA THR A 396 -11.28 18.95 -23.20
C THR A 396 -10.06 18.36 -22.53
N PHE A 397 -8.88 18.76 -22.99
CA PHE A 397 -7.59 18.33 -22.46
C PHE A 397 -6.93 19.49 -21.75
N SER A 398 -6.43 19.24 -20.54
CA SER A 398 -5.52 20.12 -19.81
C SER A 398 -4.24 19.34 -19.48
N ARG A 399 -3.18 20.07 -19.20
CA ARG A 399 -1.89 19.48 -18.83
C ARG A 399 -1.66 19.67 -17.34
N ARG A 400 -1.36 18.60 -16.63
CA ARG A 400 -0.89 18.63 -15.23
C ARG A 400 0.45 19.35 -15.14
N SER A 401 0.69 19.99 -14.02
CA SER A 401 1.98 20.62 -13.71
C SER A 401 3.10 19.60 -13.43
N SER A 402 2.74 18.36 -13.12
CA SER A 402 3.68 17.28 -12.83
C SER A 402 3.38 16.04 -13.66
N PHE A 403 4.42 15.27 -13.98
CA PHE A 403 4.27 13.98 -14.61
C PHE A 403 3.70 12.93 -13.65
N THR A 404 2.95 12.00 -14.20
CA THR A 404 2.45 10.81 -13.48
C THR A 404 2.79 9.54 -14.27
N GLU A 405 2.58 8.36 -13.67
CA GLU A 405 2.70 7.08 -14.39
C GLU A 405 1.74 6.95 -15.58
N ASN A 406 0.67 7.75 -15.58
CA ASN A 406 -0.34 7.80 -16.64
C ASN A 406 -0.13 8.95 -17.64
N GLY A 407 1.01 9.64 -17.56
CA GLY A 407 1.31 10.82 -18.36
C GLY A 407 0.92 12.12 -17.65
N TYR A 408 0.71 13.18 -18.42
CA TYR A 408 0.37 14.50 -17.90
C TYR A 408 -1.03 14.99 -18.31
N ASP A 409 -1.80 14.19 -19.06
CA ASP A 409 -3.13 14.61 -19.49
C ASP A 409 -4.14 14.58 -18.34
N GLU A 410 -4.90 15.64 -18.23
CA GLU A 410 -6.19 15.69 -17.56
C GLU A 410 -7.26 15.91 -18.61
N ILE A 411 -8.37 15.21 -18.46
CA ILE A 411 -9.48 15.38 -19.39
C ILE A 411 -10.77 15.67 -18.64
N GLN A 412 -11.64 16.42 -19.30
CA GLN A 412 -12.98 16.70 -18.81
C GLN A 412 -14.00 16.47 -19.93
N TYR A 413 -15.03 15.69 -19.62
CA TYR A 413 -16.17 15.50 -20.49
C TYR A 413 -17.18 16.63 -20.27
N GLU A 414 -17.49 17.35 -21.33
CA GLU A 414 -18.43 18.46 -21.32
C GLU A 414 -19.58 18.15 -22.29
N ILE A 415 -20.77 18.53 -21.90
CA ILE A 415 -21.98 18.30 -22.68
C ILE A 415 -22.92 19.49 -22.61
N SER A 416 -23.66 19.69 -23.69
CA SER A 416 -24.88 20.53 -23.74
C SER A 416 -26.00 19.67 -24.33
N THR A 417 -27.12 19.60 -23.64
CA THR A 417 -28.28 18.77 -24.04
C THR A 417 -29.37 19.60 -24.73
N ASN A 418 -29.28 20.93 -24.67
CA ASN A 418 -30.28 21.85 -25.23
C ASN A 418 -29.67 22.86 -26.21
N PRO A 419 -30.40 23.24 -27.28
CA PRO A 419 -29.94 24.26 -28.19
C PRO A 419 -29.66 25.60 -27.50
N GLY A 420 -28.49 26.19 -27.77
CA GLY A 420 -28.10 27.50 -27.23
C GLY A 420 -27.53 27.49 -25.81
N GLU A 421 -27.46 26.35 -25.15
CA GLU A 421 -26.73 26.24 -23.87
C GLU A 421 -25.23 26.06 -24.11
N SER A 422 -24.42 26.61 -23.20
CA SER A 422 -22.98 26.38 -23.19
C SER A 422 -22.65 24.94 -22.73
N LEU A 423 -21.52 24.42 -23.21
CA LEU A 423 -20.96 23.16 -22.71
C LEU A 423 -20.70 23.27 -21.21
N LYS A 424 -21.10 22.25 -20.46
CA LYS A 424 -20.91 22.14 -19.02
C LYS A 424 -20.31 20.77 -18.68
N PRO A 425 -19.46 20.68 -17.65
CA PRO A 425 -18.98 19.39 -17.15
C PRO A 425 -20.14 18.43 -16.85
N LEU A 426 -19.95 17.14 -17.15
CA LEU A 426 -20.97 16.10 -16.89
C LEU A 426 -21.53 16.14 -15.46
N GLY A 427 -20.67 16.41 -14.48
CA GLY A 427 -21.06 16.53 -13.07
C GLY A 427 -21.99 17.70 -12.72
N LYS A 428 -22.22 18.62 -13.66
CA LYS A 428 -23.11 19.78 -13.48
C LYS A 428 -24.47 19.63 -14.17
N ILE A 429 -24.78 18.44 -14.70
CA ILE A 429 -26.09 18.13 -15.27
C ILE A 429 -27.10 18.01 -14.13
N VAL A 430 -28.23 18.70 -14.24
CA VAL A 430 -29.22 18.83 -13.17
C VAL A 430 -30.27 17.72 -13.21
N SER A 431 -30.58 17.16 -14.40
CA SER A 431 -31.63 16.14 -14.57
C SER A 431 -31.09 14.73 -14.39
N GLY A 432 -31.61 14.00 -13.41
CA GLY A 432 -31.26 12.59 -13.15
C GLY A 432 -31.53 11.69 -14.36
N GLY A 433 -32.69 11.80 -14.99
CA GLY A 433 -33.03 10.99 -16.17
C GLY A 433 -32.16 11.30 -17.40
N GLU A 434 -31.78 12.55 -17.63
CA GLU A 434 -30.82 12.90 -18.70
C GLU A 434 -29.47 12.28 -18.44
N LEU A 435 -29.00 12.37 -17.22
CA LEU A 435 -27.71 11.85 -16.80
C LEU A 435 -27.66 10.31 -16.93
N SER A 436 -28.71 9.62 -16.48
CA SER A 436 -28.82 8.14 -16.64
C SER A 436 -28.79 7.72 -18.11
N ARG A 437 -29.43 8.46 -19.02
CA ARG A 437 -29.37 8.19 -20.47
C ARG A 437 -28.00 8.50 -21.08
N ILE A 438 -27.33 9.55 -20.64
CA ILE A 438 -25.95 9.85 -21.07
C ILE A 438 -25.02 8.73 -20.62
N MET A 439 -25.18 8.26 -19.37
CA MET A 439 -24.43 7.12 -18.86
C MET A 439 -24.72 5.84 -19.63
N LEU A 440 -25.98 5.59 -19.98
CA LEU A 440 -26.35 4.47 -20.84
C LEU A 440 -25.65 4.54 -22.19
N ALA A 441 -25.62 5.70 -22.86
CA ALA A 441 -24.93 5.86 -24.13
C ALA A 441 -23.43 5.58 -24.02
N LEU A 442 -22.77 6.11 -22.98
CA LEU A 442 -21.35 5.87 -22.71
C LEU A 442 -21.05 4.40 -22.42
N LYS A 443 -21.85 3.78 -21.54
CA LYS A 443 -21.69 2.35 -21.18
C LYS A 443 -21.96 1.41 -22.37
N ALA A 444 -22.92 1.73 -23.23
CA ALA A 444 -23.16 0.95 -24.44
C ALA A 444 -21.99 0.98 -25.45
N ILE A 445 -21.25 2.11 -25.50
CA ILE A 445 -20.04 2.22 -26.34
C ILE A 445 -18.87 1.42 -25.77
N LEU A 446 -18.85 1.22 -24.46
CA LEU A 446 -17.76 0.60 -23.69
C LEU A 446 -18.10 -0.82 -23.24
N ALA A 447 -19.29 -1.35 -23.57
CA ALA A 447 -19.80 -2.61 -23.03
C ALA A 447 -18.80 -3.77 -23.10
N ASP A 448 -18.08 -3.93 -24.20
CA ASP A 448 -17.04 -4.96 -24.36
C ASP A 448 -15.77 -4.73 -23.51
N ARG A 449 -15.64 -3.58 -22.85
CA ARG A 449 -14.39 -3.09 -22.25
C ARG A 449 -14.53 -2.67 -20.79
N ASP A 450 -15.77 -2.50 -20.32
CA ASP A 450 -16.08 -2.17 -18.93
C ASP A 450 -15.81 -3.39 -18.02
N GLN A 451 -15.31 -3.11 -16.82
CA GLN A 451 -14.88 -4.15 -15.90
C GLN A 451 -15.94 -4.46 -14.83
N ILE A 452 -16.92 -3.58 -14.66
CA ILE A 452 -17.97 -3.70 -13.65
C ILE A 452 -19.06 -4.62 -14.20
N GLU A 453 -19.30 -5.74 -13.53
CA GLU A 453 -20.21 -6.76 -13.98
C GLU A 453 -21.70 -6.40 -13.81
N THR A 454 -22.04 -5.57 -12.81
CA THR A 454 -23.44 -5.22 -12.49
C THR A 454 -23.67 -3.72 -12.62
N LEU A 455 -24.61 -3.34 -13.46
CA LEU A 455 -25.03 -1.95 -13.70
C LEU A 455 -26.48 -1.76 -13.25
N ILE A 456 -26.74 -0.72 -12.47
CA ILE A 456 -28.07 -0.39 -11.97
C ILE A 456 -28.48 0.97 -12.56
N PHE A 457 -29.61 1.00 -13.27
CA PHE A 457 -30.15 2.24 -13.83
C PHE A 457 -31.43 2.64 -13.11
N ASP A 458 -31.39 3.85 -12.51
CA ASP A 458 -32.54 4.50 -11.91
C ASP A 458 -32.98 5.70 -12.74
N GLU A 459 -34.29 6.00 -12.72
CA GLU A 459 -34.90 7.15 -13.39
C GLU A 459 -34.60 7.28 -14.91
N ILE A 460 -34.14 6.20 -15.54
CA ILE A 460 -33.77 6.22 -16.97
C ILE A 460 -34.96 6.51 -17.86
N ASP A 461 -36.17 6.21 -17.38
CA ASP A 461 -37.46 6.40 -18.02
C ASP A 461 -38.11 7.76 -17.74
N THR A 462 -37.47 8.61 -16.93
CA THR A 462 -38.00 9.94 -16.59
C THR A 462 -37.98 10.88 -17.80
N GLY A 463 -39.13 11.45 -18.14
CA GLY A 463 -39.31 12.40 -19.22
C GLY A 463 -39.23 11.81 -20.64
N ILE A 464 -39.38 10.48 -20.77
CA ILE A 464 -39.42 9.82 -22.08
C ILE A 464 -40.68 8.95 -22.23
N SER A 465 -41.06 8.70 -23.47
CA SER A 465 -42.18 7.80 -23.82
C SER A 465 -42.03 7.27 -25.25
N GLY A 466 -42.86 6.31 -25.62
CA GLY A 466 -43.00 5.81 -26.97
C GLY A 466 -41.66 5.41 -27.63
N ARG A 467 -41.30 6.08 -28.73
CA ARG A 467 -40.12 5.74 -29.54
C ARG A 467 -38.79 5.89 -28.77
N THR A 468 -38.70 6.89 -27.89
CA THR A 468 -37.49 7.09 -27.09
C THR A 468 -37.31 5.96 -26.07
N ALA A 469 -38.39 5.53 -25.40
CA ALA A 469 -38.36 4.38 -24.50
C ALA A 469 -37.94 3.07 -25.21
N GLN A 470 -38.39 2.90 -26.46
CA GLN A 470 -37.96 1.76 -27.29
C GLN A 470 -36.46 1.79 -27.57
N LYS A 471 -35.91 2.97 -27.92
CA LYS A 471 -34.46 3.11 -28.16
C LYS A 471 -33.61 2.94 -26.89
N VAL A 472 -34.10 3.39 -25.75
CA VAL A 472 -33.47 3.15 -24.46
C VAL A 472 -33.43 1.66 -24.17
N SER A 473 -34.55 0.95 -24.35
CA SER A 473 -34.64 -0.50 -24.11
C SER A 473 -33.71 -1.30 -25.00
N GLU A 474 -33.60 -0.93 -26.28
CA GLU A 474 -32.67 -1.57 -27.24
C GLU A 474 -31.19 -1.38 -26.78
N LYS A 475 -30.80 -0.18 -26.33
CA LYS A 475 -29.45 0.07 -25.83
C LYS A 475 -29.17 -0.70 -24.52
N MET A 476 -30.15 -0.81 -23.62
CA MET A 476 -30.02 -1.62 -22.40
C MET A 476 -29.85 -3.10 -22.72
N ALA A 477 -30.56 -3.63 -23.74
CA ALA A 477 -30.39 -5.00 -24.17
C ALA A 477 -28.97 -5.26 -24.67
N VAL A 478 -28.39 -4.36 -25.47
CA VAL A 478 -26.97 -4.45 -25.90
C VAL A 478 -26.01 -4.55 -24.71
N ILE A 479 -26.21 -3.73 -23.69
CA ILE A 479 -25.38 -3.81 -22.46
C ILE A 479 -25.64 -5.12 -21.73
N GLY A 480 -26.90 -5.58 -21.66
CA GLY A 480 -27.30 -6.82 -21.01
C GLY A 480 -26.64 -8.09 -21.55
N HIS A 481 -26.11 -8.07 -22.79
CA HIS A 481 -25.33 -9.20 -23.33
C HIS A 481 -23.96 -9.36 -22.65
N HIS A 482 -23.39 -8.28 -22.15
CA HIS A 482 -22.04 -8.28 -21.56
C HIS A 482 -22.04 -8.05 -20.03
N HIS A 483 -23.09 -7.42 -19.52
CA HIS A 483 -23.25 -7.06 -18.12
C HIS A 483 -24.59 -7.52 -17.58
N GLN A 484 -24.65 -7.72 -16.28
CA GLN A 484 -25.93 -7.76 -15.58
C GLN A 484 -26.45 -6.33 -15.44
N VAL A 485 -27.67 -6.10 -15.91
CA VAL A 485 -28.32 -4.78 -15.82
C VAL A 485 -29.56 -4.92 -14.95
N LEU A 486 -29.65 -4.09 -13.91
CA LEU A 486 -30.85 -3.92 -13.11
C LEU A 486 -31.47 -2.58 -13.47
N CYS A 487 -32.76 -2.57 -13.82
CA CYS A 487 -33.46 -1.34 -14.13
C CYS A 487 -34.84 -1.31 -13.48
N ILE A 488 -35.16 -0.19 -12.88
CA ILE A 488 -36.48 0.07 -12.32
C ILE A 488 -37.22 0.97 -13.31
N THR A 489 -38.42 0.54 -13.74
CA THR A 489 -39.19 1.28 -14.75
C THR A 489 -40.70 1.19 -14.55
N HIS A 490 -41.40 2.16 -15.13
CA HIS A 490 -42.86 2.13 -15.30
C HIS A 490 -43.26 2.06 -16.78
N LEU A 491 -42.27 2.00 -17.69
CA LEU A 491 -42.51 1.97 -19.12
C LEU A 491 -42.57 0.54 -19.66
N PRO A 492 -43.71 0.14 -20.34
CA PRO A 492 -43.87 -1.20 -20.87
C PRO A 492 -42.81 -1.55 -21.93
N GLN A 493 -42.29 -0.56 -22.71
CA GLN A 493 -41.26 -0.78 -23.71
C GLN A 493 -39.95 -1.29 -23.09
N ILE A 494 -39.59 -0.79 -21.92
CA ILE A 494 -38.40 -1.23 -21.22
C ILE A 494 -38.67 -2.58 -20.54
N ALA A 495 -39.85 -2.73 -19.92
CA ALA A 495 -40.23 -3.94 -19.22
C ALA A 495 -40.35 -5.17 -20.16
N ALA A 496 -40.79 -4.97 -21.41
CA ALA A 496 -40.86 -6.01 -22.41
C ALA A 496 -39.50 -6.66 -22.74
N MET A 497 -38.40 -5.91 -22.62
CA MET A 497 -37.04 -6.37 -22.87
C MET A 497 -36.43 -7.19 -21.70
N ALA A 498 -37.14 -7.39 -20.60
CA ALA A 498 -36.62 -8.14 -19.46
C ALA A 498 -36.23 -9.59 -19.81
N ASP A 499 -35.03 -10.02 -19.39
CA ASP A 499 -34.63 -11.41 -19.26
C ASP A 499 -35.22 -12.02 -17.99
N SER A 500 -35.14 -11.26 -16.89
CA SER A 500 -35.81 -11.54 -15.62
C SER A 500 -36.72 -10.37 -15.26
N HIS A 501 -38.01 -10.61 -15.07
CA HIS A 501 -38.99 -9.58 -14.76
C HIS A 501 -39.51 -9.78 -13.33
N PHE A 502 -39.50 -8.68 -12.53
CA PHE A 502 -39.95 -8.67 -11.16
C PHE A 502 -41.03 -7.63 -10.96
N GLU A 503 -42.02 -7.94 -10.14
CA GLU A 503 -43.06 -7.00 -9.71
C GLU A 503 -42.82 -6.58 -8.26
N ILE A 504 -42.84 -5.26 -8.02
CA ILE A 504 -42.80 -4.66 -6.69
C ILE A 504 -44.23 -4.31 -6.30
N GLU A 505 -44.77 -5.02 -5.31
CA GLU A 505 -46.12 -4.84 -4.81
C GLU A 505 -46.13 -4.30 -3.37
N LYS A 506 -47.08 -3.41 -3.09
CA LYS A 506 -47.39 -2.99 -1.71
C LYS A 506 -48.61 -3.73 -1.20
N GLN A 507 -48.45 -4.45 -0.13
CA GLN A 507 -49.54 -5.11 0.56
C GLN A 507 -49.88 -4.37 1.85
N VAL A 508 -51.16 -4.10 2.05
CA VAL A 508 -51.66 -3.45 3.25
C VAL A 508 -52.40 -4.50 4.07
N GLU A 509 -51.82 -4.91 5.19
CA GLU A 509 -52.43 -5.81 6.16
C GLU A 509 -52.81 -5.00 7.44
N GLY A 510 -54.08 -4.68 7.57
CA GLY A 510 -54.59 -3.87 8.67
C GLY A 510 -54.03 -2.46 8.67
N THR A 511 -53.20 -2.12 9.66
CA THR A 511 -52.50 -0.80 9.75
C THR A 511 -51.05 -0.83 9.25
N LYS A 512 -50.57 -1.98 8.80
CA LYS A 512 -49.19 -2.15 8.36
C LYS A 512 -49.12 -2.24 6.84
N THR A 513 -48.19 -1.47 6.24
CA THR A 513 -47.85 -1.58 4.85
C THR A 513 -46.53 -2.33 4.72
N THR A 514 -46.48 -3.36 3.87
CA THR A 514 -45.29 -4.11 3.57
C THR A 514 -45.04 -4.04 2.06
N THR A 515 -43.78 -4.07 1.66
CA THR A 515 -43.34 -4.17 0.25
C THR A 515 -42.84 -5.57 0.01
N GLN A 516 -43.28 -6.21 -1.06
CA GLN A 516 -42.83 -7.52 -1.53
C GLN A 516 -42.31 -7.42 -2.96
N ILE A 517 -41.42 -8.32 -3.35
CA ILE A 517 -40.89 -8.43 -4.72
C ILE A 517 -41.06 -9.87 -5.18
N HIS A 518 -41.72 -10.05 -6.32
CA HIS A 518 -42.01 -11.35 -6.87
C HIS A 518 -41.40 -11.51 -8.27
N PRO A 519 -40.68 -12.59 -8.54
CA PRO A 519 -40.30 -12.92 -9.91
C PRO A 519 -41.58 -13.27 -10.70
N LEU A 520 -41.66 -12.75 -11.92
CA LEU A 520 -42.78 -13.01 -12.83
C LEU A 520 -42.40 -14.07 -13.84
N ASP A 521 -43.24 -15.10 -13.99
CA ASP A 521 -43.18 -16.01 -15.11
C ASP A 521 -43.64 -15.32 -16.42
N GLU A 522 -43.59 -16.00 -17.52
CA GLU A 522 -43.92 -15.44 -18.83
C GLU A 522 -45.32 -14.85 -18.89
N GLU A 523 -46.32 -15.57 -18.39
CA GLU A 523 -47.73 -15.15 -18.42
C GLU A 523 -48.02 -14.00 -17.43
N ALA A 524 -47.39 -14.03 -16.24
CA ALA A 524 -47.45 -12.94 -15.27
C ALA A 524 -46.77 -11.68 -15.81
N SER A 525 -45.61 -11.82 -16.48
CA SER A 525 -44.91 -10.73 -17.14
C SER A 525 -45.77 -10.09 -18.25
N ILE A 526 -46.49 -10.87 -19.06
CA ILE A 526 -47.42 -10.35 -20.08
C ILE A 526 -48.59 -9.60 -19.42
N ARG A 527 -49.12 -10.11 -18.30
CA ARG A 527 -50.20 -9.44 -17.55
C ARG A 527 -49.73 -8.12 -16.95
N GLU A 528 -48.53 -8.09 -16.41
CA GLU A 528 -47.94 -6.83 -15.87
C GLU A 528 -47.69 -5.82 -16.99
N LEU A 529 -47.20 -6.25 -18.16
CA LEU A 529 -47.09 -5.39 -19.35
C LEU A 529 -48.45 -4.85 -19.78
N ALA A 530 -49.48 -5.68 -19.77
CA ALA A 530 -50.86 -5.25 -20.08
C ALA A 530 -51.38 -4.23 -19.04
N ARG A 531 -51.07 -4.41 -17.77
CA ARG A 531 -51.38 -3.44 -16.68
C ARG A 531 -50.67 -2.09 -16.92
N LEU A 532 -49.40 -2.12 -17.32
CA LEU A 532 -48.64 -0.89 -17.63
C LEU A 532 -49.16 -0.17 -18.88
N LEU A 533 -49.73 -0.90 -19.86
CA LEU A 533 -50.32 -0.35 -21.08
C LEU A 533 -51.74 0.19 -20.89
N GLY A 534 -52.56 -0.55 -20.18
CA GLY A 534 -54.01 -0.30 -20.11
C GLY A 534 -54.47 0.26 -18.76
N GLY A 535 -53.59 0.35 -17.76
CA GLY A 535 -53.99 0.72 -16.41
C GLY A 535 -54.86 -0.35 -15.71
N ALA A 536 -55.89 0.07 -15.00
CA ALA A 536 -56.73 -0.83 -14.18
C ALA A 536 -57.65 -1.75 -14.99
N GLN A 537 -57.88 -1.47 -16.29
CA GLN A 537 -58.78 -2.29 -17.13
C GLN A 537 -57.96 -3.03 -18.21
N ILE A 538 -57.70 -4.30 -17.95
CA ILE A 538 -57.02 -5.17 -18.91
C ILE A 538 -58.04 -5.79 -19.89
N THR A 539 -58.10 -5.27 -21.11
CA THR A 539 -58.92 -5.85 -22.16
C THR A 539 -58.13 -6.89 -22.98
N GLY A 540 -58.86 -7.77 -23.72
CA GLY A 540 -58.18 -8.76 -24.59
C GLY A 540 -57.24 -8.15 -25.63
N ALA A 541 -57.58 -6.96 -26.16
CA ALA A 541 -56.71 -6.22 -27.10
C ALA A 541 -55.41 -5.70 -26.45
N VAL A 542 -55.49 -5.25 -25.22
CA VAL A 542 -54.30 -4.79 -24.44
C VAL A 542 -53.40 -5.97 -24.14
N LEU A 543 -53.96 -7.13 -23.82
CA LEU A 543 -53.22 -8.35 -23.57
C LEU A 543 -52.49 -8.87 -24.82
N GLU A 544 -53.15 -8.80 -25.99
CA GLU A 544 -52.54 -9.16 -27.26
C GLU A 544 -51.39 -8.20 -27.64
N ASN A 545 -51.59 -6.91 -27.44
CA ASN A 545 -50.52 -5.91 -27.63
C ASN A 545 -49.31 -6.20 -26.72
N ALA A 546 -49.54 -6.54 -25.46
CA ALA A 546 -48.48 -6.91 -24.53
C ALA A 546 -47.69 -8.15 -25.00
N ARG A 547 -48.38 -9.17 -25.54
CA ARG A 547 -47.76 -10.36 -26.12
C ARG A 547 -46.91 -10.02 -27.34
N GLU A 548 -47.46 -9.23 -28.28
CA GLU A 548 -46.75 -8.76 -29.46
C GLU A 548 -45.49 -7.97 -29.08
N MET A 549 -45.60 -7.06 -28.12
CA MET A 549 -44.46 -6.28 -27.61
C MET A 549 -43.35 -7.18 -27.04
N LYS A 550 -43.71 -8.21 -26.27
CA LYS A 550 -42.73 -9.16 -25.74
C LYS A 550 -42.08 -10.02 -26.81
N LYS A 551 -42.85 -10.40 -27.85
CA LYS A 551 -42.33 -11.11 -29.02
C LYS A 551 -41.32 -10.26 -29.79
N LEU A 552 -41.67 -9.03 -30.12
CA LEU A 552 -40.78 -8.08 -30.81
C LEU A 552 -39.49 -7.80 -30.02
N ALA A 553 -39.60 -7.71 -28.70
CA ALA A 553 -38.45 -7.56 -27.83
C ALA A 553 -37.48 -8.74 -27.91
N ARG A 554 -37.99 -9.97 -27.97
CA ARG A 554 -37.18 -11.19 -28.16
C ARG A 554 -36.50 -11.21 -29.55
N GLU A 555 -37.24 -10.85 -30.59
CA GLU A 555 -36.68 -10.78 -31.97
C GLU A 555 -35.57 -9.71 -32.06
N CYS A 556 -35.71 -8.62 -31.34
CA CYS A 556 -34.68 -7.56 -31.29
C CYS A 556 -33.40 -7.97 -30.55
N LYS A 557 -33.49 -8.91 -29.61
CA LYS A 557 -32.36 -9.46 -28.86
C LYS A 557 -31.63 -10.61 -29.57
N ALA A 558 -32.32 -11.34 -30.43
CA ALA A 558 -31.77 -12.45 -31.23
C ALA A 558 -30.86 -11.92 -32.35
#